data_c99abe89fbfbc87410646eb870423e77
#
_entry.id   c99abe89fbfbc87410646eb870423e77
#
_cell.length_a   1.000
_cell.length_b   1.000
_cell.length_c   1.000
_cell.angle_alpha   90.00
_cell.angle_beta   90.00
_cell.angle_gamma   90.00
#
_symmetry.space_group_name_H-M   'P 1'
#
loop_
_entity.id
_entity.type
_entity.pdbx_description
1 polymer ?
#
loop_
_entity_poly.entity_id
_entity_poly.type
_entity_poly.pdbx_seq_one_letter_code
_entity_poly.pdbx_strand_id
1 'polypeptide(L)'
;MNLVAHSHYKRVPHYRDLTPQDEWNLLENHMNRVTDTCIPEEEAFRRLQGHIFKIWKDADDKGERYLPYEFMYKLLRSGELEQYYEIDPKNSWMLAACEKNIPIIVPGWEDSTMGNIFTSYVIKGELKASTVKGGIETMIFLTEWYRANSGGKGVGFFQIAGGISGDFPICVVPMMYQDLEWEDTPCWAYFCQISDSTTSYGSYSGAVPNEKITWGKLLPDTPKFIVESDATIVAPLIFAYVLGW
;
A
#
# COMPACT_ATOMS: atom_id res chain seq x y z
N MET A 1 -1.16 -8.69 -8.72
CA MET A 1 -1.19 -8.82 -10.19
C MET A 1 -0.07 -9.72 -10.71
N ASN A 2 1.21 -9.49 -10.43
CA ASN A 2 2.28 -10.39 -10.91
C ASN A 2 2.04 -11.88 -10.62
N LEU A 3 1.43 -12.21 -9.50
CA LEU A 3 1.14 -13.59 -9.12
C LEU A 3 0.25 -14.32 -10.14
N VAL A 4 -0.69 -13.61 -10.76
CA VAL A 4 -1.76 -14.20 -11.61
C VAL A 4 -1.75 -13.72 -13.07
N ALA A 5 -0.83 -12.85 -13.46
CA ALA A 5 -0.82 -12.27 -14.81
C ALA A 5 0.61 -11.95 -15.31
N HIS A 6 1.64 -12.54 -14.72
CA HIS A 6 3.03 -12.21 -15.03
C HIS A 6 3.40 -12.45 -16.50
N SER A 7 2.96 -13.56 -17.06
CA SER A 7 3.26 -13.91 -18.46
C SER A 7 2.52 -13.08 -19.50
N HIS A 8 1.50 -12.33 -19.07
CA HIS A 8 0.66 -11.51 -19.95
C HIS A 8 1.14 -10.06 -20.07
N TYR A 9 2.11 -9.64 -19.25
CA TYR A 9 2.67 -8.31 -19.35
C TYR A 9 3.47 -8.15 -20.64
N LYS A 10 3.33 -7.00 -21.27
CA LYS A 10 4.10 -6.62 -22.44
C LYS A 10 4.96 -5.40 -22.14
N ARG A 11 6.12 -5.33 -22.76
CA ARG A 11 6.99 -4.15 -22.68
C ARG A 11 6.94 -3.36 -23.98
N VAL A 12 6.97 -2.05 -23.86
CA VAL A 12 7.25 -1.15 -24.97
C VAL A 12 8.76 -0.87 -25.01
N PRO A 13 9.37 -0.73 -26.20
CA PRO A 13 10.81 -0.53 -26.32
C PRO A 13 11.31 0.71 -25.58
N HIS A 14 10.58 1.81 -25.71
CA HIS A 14 10.86 3.05 -25.00
C HIS A 14 9.57 3.85 -24.85
N TYR A 15 9.12 4.12 -23.62
CA TYR A 15 7.84 4.74 -23.34
C TYR A 15 7.70 6.17 -23.88
N ARG A 16 8.84 6.90 -24.10
CA ARG A 16 8.83 8.25 -24.67
C ARG A 16 8.65 8.28 -26.17
N ASP A 17 8.82 7.16 -26.84
CA ASP A 17 8.70 7.06 -28.30
C ASP A 17 7.27 6.73 -28.74
N LEU A 18 6.35 6.51 -27.79
CA LEU A 18 4.95 6.24 -28.06
C LEU A 18 4.24 7.52 -28.50
N THR A 19 3.58 7.41 -29.64
CA THR A 19 2.69 8.47 -30.13
C THR A 19 1.31 8.40 -29.44
N PRO A 20 0.49 9.47 -29.49
CA PRO A 20 -0.89 9.41 -28.99
C PRO A 20 -1.72 8.29 -29.64
N GLN A 21 -1.44 7.94 -30.89
CA GLN A 21 -2.13 6.85 -31.56
C GLN A 21 -1.71 5.48 -31.02
N ASP A 22 -0.44 5.31 -30.66
CA ASP A 22 0.04 4.07 -30.01
C ASP A 22 -0.62 3.88 -28.64
N GLU A 23 -0.75 4.94 -27.85
CA GLU A 23 -1.47 4.91 -26.56
C GLU A 23 -2.96 4.55 -26.75
N TRP A 24 -3.60 5.12 -27.78
CA TRP A 24 -4.98 4.77 -28.12
C TRP A 24 -5.13 3.31 -28.53
N ASN A 25 -4.19 2.79 -29.35
CA ASN A 25 -4.17 1.39 -29.75
C ASN A 25 -3.99 0.45 -28.53
N LEU A 26 -3.20 0.84 -27.53
CA LEU A 26 -3.09 0.07 -26.28
C LEU A 26 -4.44 0.01 -25.56
N LEU A 27 -5.15 1.14 -25.45
CA LEU A 27 -6.47 1.18 -24.83
C LEU A 27 -7.47 0.28 -25.57
N GLU A 28 -7.52 0.35 -26.91
CA GLU A 28 -8.41 -0.50 -27.73
C GLU A 28 -8.10 -2.00 -27.59
N ASN A 29 -6.86 -2.34 -27.26
CA ASN A 29 -6.42 -3.70 -26.99
C ASN A 29 -6.48 -4.08 -25.48
N HIS A 30 -7.22 -3.31 -24.68
CA HIS A 30 -7.39 -3.55 -23.24
C HIS A 30 -6.07 -3.66 -22.46
N MET A 31 -5.11 -2.83 -22.82
CA MET A 31 -3.80 -2.75 -22.17
C MET A 31 -3.66 -1.42 -21.44
N ASN A 32 -3.35 -1.48 -20.14
CA ASN A 32 -3.08 -0.29 -19.32
C ASN A 32 -1.56 -0.14 -19.17
N ARG A 33 -1.01 0.99 -19.59
CA ARG A 33 0.44 1.21 -19.56
C ARG A 33 0.89 1.95 -18.29
N VAL A 34 1.94 1.44 -17.69
CA VAL A 34 2.70 2.12 -16.63
C VAL A 34 4.16 2.17 -17.07
N THR A 35 4.65 3.34 -17.47
CA THR A 35 5.96 3.58 -18.08
C THR A 35 6.25 2.66 -19.27
N ASP A 36 7.10 1.67 -19.13
CA ASP A 36 7.49 0.72 -20.18
C ASP A 36 6.70 -0.60 -20.13
N THR A 37 5.80 -0.75 -19.16
CA THR A 37 5.09 -2.00 -18.91
C THR A 37 3.60 -1.85 -19.21
N CYS A 38 3.08 -2.69 -20.07
CA CYS A 38 1.66 -2.80 -20.39
C CYS A 38 1.04 -3.94 -19.61
N ILE A 39 -0.01 -3.62 -18.88
CA ILE A 39 -0.73 -4.53 -17.99
C ILE A 39 -2.06 -4.89 -18.67
N PRO A 40 -2.33 -6.17 -18.94
CA PRO A 40 -3.60 -6.60 -19.54
C PRO A 40 -4.75 -6.42 -18.55
N GLU A 41 -5.84 -5.83 -19.01
CA GLU A 41 -7.00 -5.58 -18.15
C GLU A 41 -7.70 -6.87 -17.75
N GLU A 42 -7.93 -7.78 -18.68
CA GLU A 42 -8.68 -9.01 -18.44
C GLU A 42 -7.95 -9.94 -17.46
N GLU A 43 -6.70 -10.26 -17.73
CA GLU A 43 -5.94 -11.22 -16.94
C GLU A 43 -5.50 -10.66 -15.59
N ALA A 44 -5.24 -9.34 -15.50
CA ALA A 44 -4.76 -8.73 -14.27
C ALA A 44 -5.88 -8.22 -13.36
N PHE A 45 -6.92 -7.61 -13.92
CA PHE A 45 -7.97 -6.96 -13.12
C PHE A 45 -9.28 -7.71 -13.15
N ARG A 46 -9.82 -8.04 -14.34
CA ARG A 46 -11.13 -8.68 -14.47
C ARG A 46 -11.14 -10.10 -13.92
N ARG A 47 -10.04 -10.82 -14.08
CA ARG A 47 -9.86 -12.14 -13.46
C ARG A 47 -10.04 -12.08 -11.93
N LEU A 48 -9.49 -11.08 -11.27
CA LEU A 48 -9.64 -10.91 -9.81
C LEU A 48 -11.02 -10.39 -9.42
N GLN A 49 -11.63 -9.56 -10.27
CA GLN A 49 -12.89 -8.87 -9.97
C GLN A 49 -14.01 -9.81 -9.56
N GLY A 50 -14.22 -10.90 -10.30
CA GLY A 50 -15.30 -11.85 -10.02
C GLY A 50 -15.12 -12.57 -8.67
N HIS A 51 -13.89 -12.87 -8.31
CA HIS A 51 -13.57 -13.54 -7.04
C HIS A 51 -13.73 -12.59 -5.85
N ILE A 52 -13.17 -11.38 -5.93
CA ILE A 52 -13.26 -10.41 -4.84
C ILE A 52 -14.70 -9.92 -4.64
N PHE A 53 -15.48 -9.79 -5.72
CA PHE A 53 -16.88 -9.40 -5.64
C PHE A 53 -17.71 -10.37 -4.78
N LYS A 54 -17.49 -11.68 -4.92
CA LYS A 54 -18.18 -12.69 -4.10
C LYS A 54 -17.91 -12.46 -2.61
N ILE A 55 -16.67 -12.12 -2.27
CA ILE A 55 -16.25 -11.89 -0.87
C ILE A 55 -16.85 -10.59 -0.34
N TRP A 56 -16.88 -9.53 -1.15
CA TRP A 56 -17.54 -8.28 -0.79
C TRP A 56 -19.04 -8.50 -0.59
N LYS A 57 -19.68 -9.24 -1.50
CA LYS A 57 -21.12 -9.53 -1.44
C LYS A 57 -21.49 -10.37 -0.22
N ASP A 58 -20.72 -11.38 0.09
CA ASP A 58 -20.93 -12.21 1.28
C ASP A 58 -20.83 -11.38 2.57
N ALA A 59 -19.83 -10.49 2.67
CA ALA A 59 -19.70 -9.59 3.80
C ALA A 59 -20.87 -8.59 3.88
N ASP A 60 -21.26 -7.99 2.74
CA ASP A 60 -22.38 -7.05 2.67
C ASP A 60 -23.70 -7.68 3.12
N ASP A 61 -23.98 -8.89 2.65
CA ASP A 61 -25.21 -9.65 3.00
C ASP A 61 -25.24 -10.02 4.49
N LYS A 62 -24.08 -10.26 5.09
CA LYS A 62 -23.94 -10.52 6.53
C LYS A 62 -23.88 -9.25 7.39
N GLY A 63 -23.78 -8.08 6.79
CA GLY A 63 -23.56 -6.82 7.51
C GLY A 63 -22.15 -6.72 8.12
N GLU A 64 -21.21 -7.52 7.65
CA GLU A 64 -19.82 -7.49 8.08
C GLU A 64 -19.04 -6.39 7.33
N ARG A 65 -18.04 -5.82 8.02
CA ARG A 65 -17.25 -4.70 7.51
C ARG A 65 -15.77 -4.96 7.76
N TYR A 66 -14.95 -4.76 6.73
CA TYR A 66 -13.52 -5.04 6.81
C TYR A 66 -12.70 -3.91 6.17
N LEU A 67 -11.44 -3.82 6.56
CA LEU A 67 -10.44 -2.99 5.88
C LEU A 67 -10.11 -3.58 4.49
N PRO A 68 -9.67 -2.77 3.53
CA PRO A 68 -9.37 -3.24 2.16
C PRO A 68 -8.46 -4.47 2.11
N TYR A 69 -7.39 -4.50 2.93
CA TYR A 69 -6.45 -5.61 2.93
C TYR A 69 -7.06 -6.91 3.47
N GLU A 70 -8.01 -6.82 4.40
CA GLU A 70 -8.65 -8.02 4.98
C GLU A 70 -9.48 -8.76 3.93
N PHE A 71 -10.15 -8.03 3.03
CA PHE A 71 -10.83 -8.63 1.87
C PHE A 71 -9.83 -9.33 0.95
N MET A 72 -8.70 -8.70 0.68
CA MET A 72 -7.66 -9.32 -0.15
C MET A 72 -7.09 -10.58 0.52
N TYR A 73 -6.90 -10.57 1.84
CA TYR A 73 -6.44 -11.74 2.58
C TYR A 73 -7.47 -12.88 2.61
N LYS A 74 -8.77 -12.54 2.71
CA LYS A 74 -9.85 -13.54 2.56
C LYS A 74 -9.77 -14.20 1.17
N LEU A 75 -9.54 -13.41 0.11
CA LEU A 75 -9.39 -13.92 -1.25
C LEU A 75 -8.15 -14.83 -1.39
N LEU A 76 -7.00 -14.41 -0.86
CA LEU A 76 -5.79 -15.22 -0.94
C LEU A 76 -5.92 -16.54 -0.15
N ARG A 77 -6.52 -16.49 1.03
CA ARG A 77 -6.73 -17.68 1.89
C ARG A 77 -7.80 -18.64 1.36
N SER A 78 -8.68 -18.20 0.47
CA SER A 78 -9.69 -19.09 -0.13
C SER A 78 -9.08 -20.14 -1.08
N GLY A 79 -7.86 -19.89 -1.57
CA GLY A 79 -7.22 -20.75 -2.56
C GLY A 79 -7.77 -20.59 -3.98
N GLU A 80 -8.84 -19.81 -4.18
CA GLU A 80 -9.48 -19.67 -5.51
C GLU A 80 -8.54 -19.12 -6.59
N LEU A 81 -7.50 -18.39 -6.20
CA LEU A 81 -6.53 -17.82 -7.13
C LEU A 81 -5.37 -18.75 -7.48
N GLU A 82 -5.17 -19.86 -6.76
CA GLU A 82 -4.00 -20.74 -6.95
C GLU A 82 -3.91 -21.30 -8.36
N GLN A 83 -5.05 -21.60 -8.98
CA GLN A 83 -5.12 -22.07 -10.36
C GLN A 83 -4.60 -21.07 -11.40
N TYR A 84 -4.45 -19.81 -11.03
CA TYR A 84 -3.97 -18.72 -11.90
C TYR A 84 -2.54 -18.30 -11.58
N TYR A 85 -1.86 -18.93 -10.64
CA TYR A 85 -0.51 -18.55 -10.28
C TYR A 85 0.46 -18.84 -11.42
N GLU A 86 1.16 -17.81 -11.86
CA GLU A 86 2.12 -17.83 -12.97
C GLU A 86 3.57 -17.67 -12.50
N ILE A 87 3.77 -17.33 -11.22
CA ILE A 87 5.08 -17.29 -10.58
C ILE A 87 5.06 -18.14 -9.31
N ASP A 88 6.24 -18.51 -8.80
CA ASP A 88 6.35 -19.19 -7.52
C ASP A 88 5.71 -18.32 -6.41
N PRO A 89 4.72 -18.84 -5.67
CA PRO A 89 4.06 -18.14 -4.55
C PRO A 89 5.05 -17.52 -3.55
N LYS A 90 6.21 -18.15 -3.34
CA LYS A 90 7.28 -17.63 -2.46
C LYS A 90 7.83 -16.27 -2.88
N ASN A 91 7.67 -15.89 -4.16
CA ASN A 91 8.09 -14.60 -4.68
C ASN A 91 7.02 -13.51 -4.53
N SER A 92 5.87 -13.83 -3.89
CA SER A 92 4.81 -12.87 -3.63
C SER A 92 4.92 -12.27 -2.23
N TRP A 93 5.33 -11.00 -2.16
CA TRP A 93 5.35 -10.27 -0.89
C TRP A 93 3.96 -10.16 -0.23
N MET A 94 2.89 -10.13 -1.03
CA MET A 94 1.52 -10.06 -0.52
C MET A 94 1.09 -11.38 0.12
N LEU A 95 1.47 -12.53 -0.45
CA LEU A 95 1.26 -13.83 0.19
C LEU A 95 2.06 -13.94 1.48
N ALA A 96 3.32 -13.54 1.48
CA ALA A 96 4.15 -13.54 2.68
C ALA A 96 3.56 -12.66 3.80
N ALA A 97 3.01 -11.49 3.46
CA ALA A 97 2.33 -10.63 4.41
C ALA A 97 1.02 -11.27 4.92
N CYS A 98 0.26 -11.91 4.04
CA CYS A 98 -0.97 -12.63 4.39
C CYS A 98 -0.70 -13.80 5.35
N GLU A 99 0.31 -14.60 5.08
CA GLU A 99 0.73 -15.74 5.92
C GLU A 99 1.13 -15.27 7.33
N LYS A 100 1.88 -14.17 7.40
CA LYS A 100 2.32 -13.56 8.67
C LYS A 100 1.27 -12.67 9.32
N ASN A 101 0.11 -12.52 8.70
CA ASN A 101 -0.96 -11.62 9.13
C ASN A 101 -0.50 -10.16 9.39
N ILE A 102 0.40 -9.66 8.54
CA ILE A 102 0.89 -8.29 8.62
C ILE A 102 -0.16 -7.37 7.99
N PRO A 103 -0.66 -6.35 8.68
CA PRO A 103 -1.61 -5.40 8.11
C PRO A 103 -1.01 -4.64 6.92
N ILE A 104 -1.78 -4.53 5.84
CA ILE A 104 -1.43 -3.69 4.69
C ILE A 104 -2.42 -2.53 4.63
N ILE A 105 -1.93 -1.33 4.86
CA ILE A 105 -2.74 -0.12 4.82
C ILE A 105 -2.54 0.58 3.49
N VAL A 106 -3.64 0.94 2.85
CA VAL A 106 -3.67 1.68 1.58
C VAL A 106 -4.46 2.97 1.79
N PRO A 107 -3.82 4.06 2.21
CA PRO A 107 -4.48 5.35 2.35
C PRO A 107 -4.99 5.84 0.99
N GLY A 108 -6.23 6.34 0.96
CA GLY A 108 -6.85 6.71 -0.32
C GLY A 108 -7.12 5.50 -1.21
N TRP A 109 -7.52 4.38 -0.63
CA TRP A 109 -7.82 3.14 -1.36
C TRP A 109 -8.80 3.35 -2.51
N GLU A 110 -9.67 4.33 -2.40
CA GLU A 110 -10.65 4.75 -3.41
C GLU A 110 -9.98 5.17 -4.73
N ASP A 111 -8.73 5.63 -4.69
CA ASP A 111 -7.89 5.97 -5.86
C ASP A 111 -7.20 4.73 -6.48
N SER A 112 -7.57 3.54 -6.09
CA SER A 112 -7.05 2.30 -6.68
C SER A 112 -8.03 1.68 -7.67
N THR A 113 -7.53 0.84 -8.58
CA THR A 113 -8.39 0.05 -9.48
C THR A 113 -9.43 -0.77 -8.69
N MET A 114 -9.05 -1.36 -7.55
CA MET A 114 -9.99 -2.10 -6.71
C MET A 114 -11.04 -1.21 -6.07
N GLY A 115 -10.67 -0.01 -5.63
CA GLY A 115 -11.60 0.99 -5.11
C GLY A 115 -12.60 1.45 -6.17
N ASN A 116 -12.13 1.68 -7.39
CA ASN A 116 -12.98 2.03 -8.53
C ASN A 116 -13.95 0.91 -8.90
N ILE A 117 -13.47 -0.35 -8.94
CA ILE A 117 -14.32 -1.52 -9.18
C ILE A 117 -15.39 -1.65 -8.10
N PHE A 118 -15.01 -1.55 -6.80
CA PHE A 118 -15.95 -1.57 -5.69
C PHE A 118 -17.00 -0.47 -5.82
N THR A 119 -16.56 0.77 -6.09
CA THR A 119 -17.45 1.92 -6.29
C THR A 119 -18.45 1.67 -7.41
N SER A 120 -18.03 1.03 -8.49
CA SER A 120 -18.94 0.69 -9.60
C SER A 120 -20.08 -0.23 -9.16
N TYR A 121 -19.82 -1.19 -8.30
CA TYR A 121 -20.85 -2.07 -7.73
C TYR A 121 -21.78 -1.33 -6.75
N VAL A 122 -21.24 -0.37 -6.00
CA VAL A 122 -22.08 0.49 -5.13
C VAL A 122 -23.03 1.33 -5.97
N ILE A 123 -22.55 1.96 -7.05
CA ILE A 123 -23.37 2.75 -7.95
C ILE A 123 -24.47 1.90 -8.61
N LYS A 124 -24.19 0.66 -8.94
CA LYS A 124 -25.16 -0.30 -9.48
C LYS A 124 -26.18 -0.81 -8.44
N GLY A 125 -25.99 -0.46 -7.16
CA GLY A 125 -26.85 -0.94 -6.05
C GLY A 125 -26.61 -2.39 -5.64
N GLU A 126 -25.50 -2.98 -6.04
CA GLU A 126 -25.14 -4.37 -5.74
C GLU A 126 -24.44 -4.52 -4.38
N LEU A 127 -23.76 -3.46 -3.92
CA LEU A 127 -23.04 -3.39 -2.64
C LEU A 127 -23.36 -2.08 -1.90
N LYS A 128 -23.19 -2.09 -0.59
CA LYS A 128 -23.23 -0.87 0.24
C LYS A 128 -21.82 -0.28 0.36
N ALA A 129 -21.71 1.04 0.27
CA ALA A 129 -20.44 1.74 0.45
C ALA A 129 -19.79 1.45 1.82
N SER A 130 -20.61 1.19 2.85
CA SER A 130 -20.13 0.91 4.21
C SER A 130 -19.49 -0.47 4.38
N THR A 131 -19.61 -1.39 3.43
CA THR A 131 -19.03 -2.74 3.50
C THR A 131 -17.50 -2.68 3.64
N VAL A 132 -16.86 -1.77 2.94
CA VAL A 132 -15.43 -1.48 3.12
C VAL A 132 -15.25 -0.36 4.14
N LYS A 133 -14.39 -0.57 5.13
CA LYS A 133 -14.03 0.45 6.13
C LYS A 133 -13.19 1.54 5.47
N GLY A 134 -13.50 2.79 5.78
CA GLY A 134 -12.85 3.97 5.20
C GLY A 134 -11.60 4.44 5.94
N GLY A 135 -11.05 5.59 5.50
CA GLY A 135 -9.81 6.15 6.04
C GLY A 135 -9.85 6.46 7.53
N ILE A 136 -10.97 6.97 8.05
CA ILE A 136 -11.11 7.23 9.50
C ILE A 136 -11.04 5.94 10.31
N GLU A 137 -11.70 4.88 9.85
CA GLU A 137 -11.66 3.58 10.53
C GLU A 137 -10.27 2.93 10.41
N THR A 138 -9.57 3.20 9.33
CA THR A 138 -8.17 2.80 9.15
C THR A 138 -7.26 3.51 10.16
N MET A 139 -7.48 4.81 10.41
CA MET A 139 -6.72 5.56 11.41
C MET A 139 -7.01 5.05 12.84
N ILE A 140 -8.26 4.71 13.16
CA ILE A 140 -8.63 4.07 14.43
C ILE A 140 -7.87 2.74 14.58
N PHE A 141 -7.89 1.90 13.56
CA PHE A 141 -7.14 0.64 13.56
C PHE A 141 -5.63 0.85 13.78
N LEU A 142 -5.03 1.83 13.09
CA LEU A 142 -3.60 2.15 13.26
C LEU A 142 -3.28 2.62 14.68
N THR A 143 -4.17 3.40 15.29
CA THR A 143 -4.02 3.84 16.68
C THR A 143 -3.97 2.67 17.65
N GLU A 144 -4.92 1.75 17.52
CA GLU A 144 -4.97 0.52 18.34
C GLU A 144 -3.75 -0.37 18.11
N TRP A 145 -3.38 -0.55 16.84
CA TRP A 145 -2.22 -1.32 16.45
C TRP A 145 -0.91 -0.72 17.01
N TYR A 146 -0.75 0.60 16.89
CA TYR A 146 0.44 1.27 17.41
C TYR A 146 0.56 1.13 18.93
N ARG A 147 -0.51 1.36 19.67
CA ARG A 147 -0.53 1.17 21.12
C ARG A 147 -0.18 -0.26 21.53
N ALA A 148 -0.73 -1.24 20.83
CA ALA A 148 -0.46 -2.65 21.13
C ALA A 148 1.01 -3.05 20.85
N ASN A 149 1.70 -2.36 19.95
CA ASN A 149 3.04 -2.74 19.49
C ASN A 149 4.17 -1.79 19.95
N SER A 150 3.83 -0.61 20.49
CA SER A 150 4.85 0.42 20.84
C SER A 150 5.54 0.21 22.18
N GLY A 151 5.23 -0.86 22.91
CA GLY A 151 5.93 -1.22 24.15
C GLY A 151 7.36 -1.70 23.91
N GLY A 152 8.17 -1.75 24.98
CA GLY A 152 9.52 -2.28 24.95
C GLY A 152 10.48 -1.43 24.11
N LYS A 153 10.94 -1.97 22.99
CA LYS A 153 11.87 -1.26 22.08
C LYS A 153 11.18 -0.22 21.18
N GLY A 154 9.87 -0.14 21.21
CA GLY A 154 9.07 0.75 20.35
C GLY A 154 8.92 0.27 18.92
N VAL A 155 8.25 1.08 18.09
CA VAL A 155 8.02 0.84 16.66
C VAL A 155 8.88 1.79 15.85
N GLY A 156 9.61 1.25 14.88
CA GLY A 156 10.37 2.02 13.91
C GLY A 156 9.54 2.36 12.67
N PHE A 157 9.91 3.44 11.98
CA PHE A 157 9.31 3.86 10.73
C PHE A 157 10.34 3.81 9.61
N PHE A 158 10.13 2.94 8.63
CA PHE A 158 10.98 2.83 7.46
C PHE A 158 10.20 3.30 6.24
N GLN A 159 10.58 4.43 5.68
CA GLN A 159 9.87 5.10 4.60
C GLN A 159 10.62 4.93 3.27
N ILE A 160 9.94 4.41 2.26
CA ILE A 160 10.42 4.37 0.89
C ILE A 160 9.60 5.37 0.09
N ALA A 161 10.27 6.35 -0.51
CA ALA A 161 9.66 7.52 -1.14
C ALA A 161 8.83 8.36 -0.13
N GLY A 162 7.66 8.87 -0.51
CA GLY A 162 6.87 9.76 0.33
C GLY A 162 5.39 9.78 -0.06
N GLY A 163 4.76 10.92 0.15
CA GLY A 163 3.33 11.10 -0.11
C GLY A 163 2.43 10.49 0.96
N ILE A 164 1.18 10.27 0.60
CA ILE A 164 0.13 9.82 1.54
C ILE A 164 0.46 8.50 2.24
N SER A 165 1.15 7.58 1.56
CA SER A 165 1.52 6.28 2.13
C SER A 165 2.52 6.40 3.30
N GLY A 166 3.33 7.45 3.32
CA GLY A 166 4.21 7.80 4.43
C GLY A 166 3.55 8.69 5.47
N ASP A 167 2.84 9.73 5.03
CA ASP A 167 2.29 10.73 5.94
C ASP A 167 1.10 10.20 6.76
N PHE A 168 0.20 9.45 6.14
CA PHE A 168 -0.96 8.91 6.81
C PHE A 168 -0.62 8.06 8.06
N PRO A 169 0.24 7.03 7.98
CA PRO A 169 0.55 6.23 9.17
C PRO A 169 1.44 6.95 10.18
N ILE A 170 2.36 7.83 9.75
CA ILE A 170 3.26 8.51 10.69
C ILE A 170 2.50 9.49 11.59
N CYS A 171 1.37 10.03 11.11
CA CYS A 171 0.56 10.98 11.84
C CYS A 171 -0.26 10.36 12.99
N VAL A 172 -0.29 9.05 13.13
CA VAL A 172 -0.99 8.40 14.25
C VAL A 172 -0.42 8.83 15.61
N VAL A 173 0.89 9.01 15.70
CA VAL A 173 1.55 9.41 16.96
C VAL A 173 1.19 10.83 17.38
N PRO A 174 1.40 11.88 16.56
CA PRO A 174 0.97 13.22 16.95
C PRO A 174 -0.53 13.31 17.20
N MET A 175 -1.37 12.58 16.47
CA MET A 175 -2.82 12.54 16.75
C MET A 175 -3.12 12.01 18.16
N MET A 176 -2.46 10.92 18.57
CA MET A 176 -2.65 10.39 19.93
C MET A 176 -2.21 11.36 21.00
N TYR A 177 -1.10 12.04 20.80
CA TYR A 177 -0.57 12.99 21.77
C TYR A 177 -1.34 14.31 21.79
N GLN A 178 -1.60 14.90 20.61
CA GLN A 178 -2.17 16.25 20.49
C GLN A 178 -3.69 16.28 20.55
N ASP A 179 -4.36 15.32 19.90
CA ASP A 179 -5.80 15.33 19.73
C ASP A 179 -6.52 14.42 20.75
N LEU A 180 -5.89 13.28 21.12
CA LEU A 180 -6.41 12.41 22.16
C LEU A 180 -5.85 12.72 23.57
N GLU A 181 -4.85 13.62 23.65
CA GLU A 181 -4.20 14.05 24.90
C GLU A 181 -3.63 12.87 25.71
N TRP A 182 -3.15 11.82 25.03
CA TRP A 182 -2.54 10.66 25.68
C TRP A 182 -1.06 10.92 25.97
N GLU A 183 -0.76 11.40 27.18
CA GLU A 183 0.58 11.83 27.60
C GLU A 183 1.65 10.74 27.53
N ASP A 184 1.27 9.47 27.68
CA ASP A 184 2.16 8.31 27.66
C ASP A 184 2.40 7.72 26.26
N THR A 185 2.02 8.44 25.20
CA THR A 185 2.22 8.01 23.82
C THR A 185 3.71 8.09 23.44
N PRO A 186 4.40 6.96 23.16
CA PRO A 186 5.78 7.01 22.69
C PRO A 186 5.85 7.53 21.26
N CYS A 187 6.88 8.32 20.94
CA CYS A 187 7.21 8.67 19.56
C CYS A 187 7.73 7.44 18.78
N TRP A 188 7.82 7.55 17.46
CA TRP A 188 8.47 6.52 16.66
C TRP A 188 9.92 6.33 17.11
N ALA A 189 10.30 5.09 17.40
CA ALA A 189 11.59 4.76 18.00
C ALA A 189 12.78 4.78 17.02
N TYR A 190 12.49 4.81 15.74
CA TYR A 190 13.48 4.83 14.64
C TYR A 190 12.84 5.42 13.40
N PHE A 191 13.63 6.12 12.60
CA PHE A 191 13.19 6.64 11.31
C PHE A 191 14.27 6.46 10.25
N CYS A 192 13.93 5.88 9.11
CA CYS A 192 14.77 5.86 7.92
C CYS A 192 13.92 6.20 6.70
N GLN A 193 14.42 7.10 5.86
CA GLN A 193 13.79 7.46 4.60
C GLN A 193 14.74 7.19 3.45
N ILE A 194 14.27 6.47 2.44
CA ILE A 194 14.93 6.33 1.14
C ILE A 194 14.11 7.10 0.13
N SER A 195 14.69 8.09 -0.54
CA SER A 195 14.02 8.88 -1.58
C SER A 195 15.06 9.49 -2.53
N ASP A 196 14.74 9.55 -3.80
CA ASP A 196 15.46 10.33 -4.81
C ASP A 196 15.02 11.79 -4.86
N SER A 197 13.99 12.16 -4.10
CA SER A 197 13.50 13.53 -3.99
C SER A 197 14.38 14.34 -3.07
N THR A 198 15.00 15.40 -3.62
CA THR A 198 15.72 16.41 -2.83
C THR A 198 14.75 17.29 -2.02
N THR A 199 15.26 17.97 -0.99
CA THR A 199 14.48 18.93 -0.22
C THR A 199 13.89 19.98 -1.16
N SER A 200 12.57 20.12 -1.12
CA SER A 200 11.82 21.09 -1.91
C SER A 200 10.76 21.77 -1.05
N TYR A 201 10.26 22.90 -1.52
CA TYR A 201 9.26 23.66 -0.78
C TYR A 201 7.95 22.86 -0.61
N GLY A 202 7.63 22.53 0.67
CA GLY A 202 6.37 21.88 1.05
C GLY A 202 6.20 20.43 0.62
N SER A 203 7.25 19.77 0.13
CA SER A 203 7.18 18.36 -0.25
C SER A 203 7.45 17.44 0.96
N TYR A 204 6.50 16.60 1.28
CA TYR A 204 6.71 15.57 2.31
C TYR A 204 7.85 14.61 1.96
N SER A 205 7.98 14.23 0.69
CA SER A 205 9.03 13.33 0.20
C SER A 205 10.43 13.92 0.32
N GLY A 206 10.56 15.24 0.23
CA GLY A 206 11.84 15.97 0.39
C GLY A 206 12.06 16.54 1.78
N ALA A 207 11.12 16.38 2.71
CA ALA A 207 11.24 16.92 4.07
C ALA A 207 12.30 16.16 4.86
N VAL A 208 13.24 16.90 5.46
CA VAL A 208 14.29 16.31 6.29
C VAL A 208 13.73 15.69 7.56
N PRO A 209 14.34 14.61 8.09
CA PRO A 209 13.82 13.91 9.28
C PRO A 209 13.63 14.81 10.52
N ASN A 210 14.45 15.85 10.68
CA ASN A 210 14.35 16.77 11.82
C ASN A 210 13.04 17.57 11.85
N GLU A 211 12.41 17.84 10.71
CA GLU A 211 11.10 18.48 10.68
C GLU A 211 10.03 17.68 11.42
N LYS A 212 10.16 16.35 11.43
CA LYS A 212 9.23 15.44 12.10
C LYS A 212 9.23 15.59 13.62
N ILE A 213 10.29 16.20 14.19
CA ILE A 213 10.38 16.51 15.64
C ILE A 213 9.37 17.59 16.01
N THR A 214 9.25 18.65 15.21
CA THR A 214 8.32 19.75 15.49
C THR A 214 6.86 19.34 15.39
N TRP A 215 6.58 18.23 14.70
CA TRP A 215 5.26 17.63 14.58
C TRP A 215 4.97 16.56 15.65
N GLY A 216 5.88 16.34 16.61
CA GLY A 216 5.69 15.32 17.64
C GLY A 216 5.77 13.87 17.14
N LYS A 217 6.40 13.65 15.98
CA LYS A 217 6.55 12.30 15.39
C LYS A 217 7.80 11.58 15.92
N LEU A 218 8.89 12.34 16.12
CA LEU A 218 10.20 11.86 16.58
C LEU A 218 10.71 12.66 17.77
N LEU A 219 11.53 12.04 18.59
CA LEU A 219 12.31 12.73 19.63
C LEU A 219 13.64 13.27 19.03
N PRO A 220 14.29 14.25 19.69
CA PRO A 220 15.58 14.78 19.25
C PRO A 220 16.67 13.71 19.13
N ASP A 221 16.68 12.71 20.02
CA ASP A 221 17.63 11.61 20.09
C ASP A 221 17.19 10.36 19.32
N THR A 222 15.98 10.33 18.72
CA THR A 222 15.56 9.23 17.88
C THR A 222 16.57 8.99 16.75
N PRO A 223 17.10 7.75 16.59
CA PRO A 223 17.92 7.41 15.43
C PRO A 223 17.16 7.66 14.13
N LYS A 224 17.71 8.52 13.27
CA LYS A 224 17.04 8.95 12.04
C LYS A 224 18.03 9.11 10.91
N PHE A 225 17.66 8.56 9.75
CA PHE A 225 18.52 8.49 8.57
C PHE A 225 17.76 8.92 7.32
N ILE A 226 18.48 9.52 6.39
CA ILE A 226 18.01 9.80 5.04
C ILE A 226 19.00 9.18 4.05
N VAL A 227 18.47 8.47 3.07
CA VAL A 227 19.24 7.90 1.96
C VAL A 227 18.70 8.52 0.68
N GLU A 228 19.47 9.45 0.12
CA GLU A 228 19.15 10.12 -1.14
C GLU A 228 19.56 9.23 -2.32
N SER A 229 18.67 8.35 -2.72
CA SER A 229 18.90 7.40 -3.82
C SER A 229 17.61 6.80 -4.32
N ASP A 230 17.68 6.17 -5.50
CA ASP A 230 16.62 5.32 -6.02
C ASP A 230 16.44 4.08 -5.11
N ALA A 231 15.25 3.91 -4.59
CA ALA A 231 14.91 2.81 -3.68
C ALA A 231 15.03 1.43 -4.34
N THR A 232 14.87 1.32 -5.66
CA THR A 232 15.01 0.05 -6.38
C THR A 232 16.44 -0.47 -6.36
N ILE A 233 17.42 0.42 -6.15
CA ILE A 233 18.84 0.09 -6.01
C ILE A 233 19.20 -0.19 -4.56
N VAL A 234 18.82 0.72 -3.65
CA VAL A 234 19.34 0.70 -2.26
C VAL A 234 18.54 -0.20 -1.33
N ALA A 235 17.20 -0.24 -1.47
CA ALA A 235 16.37 -1.01 -0.56
C ALA A 235 16.69 -2.52 -0.59
N PRO A 236 16.87 -3.17 -1.75
CA PRO A 236 17.30 -4.57 -1.79
C PRO A 236 18.63 -4.83 -1.09
N LEU A 237 19.60 -3.92 -1.22
CA LEU A 237 20.91 -4.05 -0.57
C LEU A 237 20.81 -3.93 0.96
N ILE A 238 20.02 -2.97 1.45
CA ILE A 238 19.77 -2.81 2.89
C ILE A 238 19.06 -4.04 3.45
N PHE A 239 18.04 -4.53 2.77
CA PHE A 239 17.29 -5.70 3.25
C PHE A 239 18.12 -6.98 3.18
N ALA A 240 18.94 -7.17 2.14
CA ALA A 240 19.87 -8.29 2.07
C ALA A 240 20.86 -8.27 3.24
N TYR A 241 21.46 -7.12 3.52
CA TYR A 241 22.35 -6.95 4.68
C TYR A 241 21.66 -7.27 6.01
N VAL A 242 20.45 -6.76 6.22
CA VAL A 242 19.68 -7.00 7.47
C VAL A 242 19.29 -8.47 7.62
N LEU A 243 19.06 -9.17 6.51
CA LEU A 243 18.72 -10.60 6.49
C LEU A 243 19.95 -11.51 6.56
N GLY A 244 21.16 -10.94 6.51
CA GLY A 244 22.42 -11.70 6.58
C GLY A 244 22.77 -12.42 5.27
N TRP A 245 22.42 -11.85 4.13
CA TRP A 245 22.70 -12.37 2.79
C TRP A 245 24.00 -11.79 2.24
#